data_809168e8c97b0dbe51ae86e541505514
#
_entry.id   809168e8c97b0dbe51ae86e541505514
#
_cell.length_a   1.000
_cell.length_b   1.000
_cell.length_c   1.000
_cell.angle_alpha   90.00
_cell.angle_beta   90.00
_cell.angle_gamma   90.00
#
_symmetry.space_group_name_H-M   'P 1'
#
loop_
_entity.id
_entity.type
_entity.pdbx_description
1 polymer ?
#
loop_
_entity_poly.entity_id
_entity_poly.type
_entity_poly.pdbx_seq_one_letter_code
_entity_poly.pdbx_strand_id
1 'polypeptide(L)'
;MFITLVVFFLILSVLVLIHEFGHFIAAKKFGIRVEEFGFGLPPRVWGKKIGETIYSINWLPIGGFVRLFGEESEEDGGVKIKNIDRAFYARPLLQRTIVIVAGVVMNFILAVFIISFLYTQGVPIDTRRVHIEMVEKDSPAELGGLKRYDVLLEFNKIKLLDREEFIKKTNDHLGEEVTLTVLRGANLEHYQQLDEACPSCEVLNITLVPRKDPPEKYLPPLNENSNFTVIKKTVRKLLNIKEPEVSKPLKEGPIGVVISQSETITYSPLRAPFVGLFESVTRSLELGKGIAVTIWKLISLQPVSKDIAGPIGIAQFTGMAITLGKKAVLELLGLLSLNLAIVNILPFPALDGGRLLFILIEGISGKRVKLTWERYIHQIGMVILLTLIVLVTVNDLMRIISQ
;
A
#
# COMPACT_ATOMS: atom_id res chain seq x y z
N MET A 1 -8.71 -12.11 14.18
CA MET A 1 -7.27 -12.40 14.18
C MET A 1 -6.88 -13.55 13.25
N PHE A 2 -7.47 -14.74 13.35
CA PHE A 2 -7.13 -15.86 12.45
C PHE A 2 -7.32 -15.52 10.96
N ILE A 3 -8.47 -14.98 10.57
CA ILE A 3 -8.76 -14.57 9.17
C ILE A 3 -7.75 -13.51 8.70
N THR A 4 -7.40 -12.55 9.56
CA THR A 4 -6.40 -11.51 9.23
C THR A 4 -5.05 -12.12 8.90
N LEU A 5 -4.58 -13.09 9.69
CA LEU A 5 -3.32 -13.78 9.42
C LEU A 5 -3.38 -14.61 8.13
N VAL A 6 -4.49 -15.32 7.89
CA VAL A 6 -4.67 -16.08 6.65
C VAL A 6 -4.63 -15.16 5.44
N VAL A 7 -5.37 -14.05 5.45
CA VAL A 7 -5.40 -13.08 4.34
C VAL A 7 -4.04 -12.40 4.18
N PHE A 8 -3.37 -12.03 5.28
CA PHE A 8 -2.04 -11.45 5.25
C PHE A 8 -1.01 -12.39 4.58
N PHE A 9 -0.95 -13.66 5.00
CA PHE A 9 -0.06 -14.63 4.37
C PHE A 9 -0.44 -14.93 2.92
N LEU A 10 -1.73 -14.95 2.60
CA LEU A 10 -2.20 -15.10 1.22
C LEU A 10 -1.73 -13.94 0.33
N ILE A 11 -1.87 -12.70 0.80
CA ILE A 11 -1.38 -11.50 0.10
C ILE A 11 0.13 -11.61 -0.15
N LEU A 12 0.93 -11.88 0.88
CA LEU A 12 2.38 -12.02 0.74
C LEU A 12 2.75 -13.15 -0.22
N SER A 13 2.05 -14.30 -0.12
CA SER A 13 2.30 -15.44 -1.00
C SER A 13 2.01 -15.12 -2.46
N VAL A 14 0.90 -14.43 -2.75
CA VAL A 14 0.56 -13.99 -4.11
C VAL A 14 1.61 -13.04 -4.66
N LEU A 15 2.03 -12.04 -3.86
CA LEU A 15 3.01 -11.04 -4.26
C LEU A 15 4.36 -11.67 -4.63
N VAL A 16 4.87 -12.55 -3.76
CA VAL A 16 6.16 -13.20 -4.00
C VAL A 16 6.05 -14.21 -5.13
N LEU A 17 4.97 -14.99 -5.20
CA LEU A 17 4.80 -15.98 -6.27
C LEU A 17 4.74 -15.32 -7.67
N ILE A 18 4.06 -14.20 -7.80
CA ILE A 18 3.99 -13.43 -9.06
C ILE A 18 5.36 -12.86 -9.41
N HIS A 19 6.09 -12.38 -8.43
CA HIS A 19 7.47 -11.91 -8.58
C HIS A 19 8.37 -13.02 -9.13
N GLU A 20 8.43 -14.17 -8.45
CA GLU A 20 9.23 -15.34 -8.86
C GLU A 20 8.81 -15.90 -10.22
N PHE A 21 7.51 -15.80 -10.54
CA PHE A 21 6.97 -16.20 -11.83
C PHE A 21 7.51 -15.31 -12.97
N GLY A 22 7.81 -14.05 -12.72
CA GLY A 22 8.48 -13.16 -13.66
C GLY A 22 9.88 -13.69 -14.02
N HIS A 23 10.70 -14.00 -13.03
CA HIS A 23 12.02 -14.59 -13.24
C HIS A 23 11.93 -15.92 -13.97
N PHE A 24 11.00 -16.78 -13.58
CA PHE A 24 10.75 -18.07 -14.17
C PHE A 24 10.45 -17.97 -15.68
N ILE A 25 9.49 -17.14 -16.08
CA ILE A 25 9.12 -16.96 -17.49
C ILE A 25 10.29 -16.44 -18.30
N ALA A 26 10.97 -15.40 -17.81
CA ALA A 26 12.08 -14.80 -18.52
C ALA A 26 13.25 -15.78 -18.68
N ALA A 27 13.59 -16.52 -17.61
CA ALA A 27 14.63 -17.56 -17.66
C ALA A 27 14.30 -18.64 -18.69
N LYS A 28 13.07 -19.17 -18.68
CA LYS A 28 12.63 -20.17 -19.67
C LYS A 28 12.67 -19.64 -21.10
N LYS A 29 12.23 -18.38 -21.32
CA LYS A 29 12.25 -17.74 -22.64
C LYS A 29 13.66 -17.63 -23.22
N PHE A 30 14.67 -17.38 -22.38
CA PHE A 30 16.07 -17.32 -22.78
C PHE A 30 16.79 -18.65 -22.72
N GLY A 31 16.10 -19.78 -22.49
CA GLY A 31 16.68 -21.11 -22.44
C GLY A 31 17.60 -21.37 -21.25
N ILE A 32 17.51 -20.56 -20.20
CA ILE A 32 18.17 -20.82 -18.93
C ILE A 32 17.45 -21.98 -18.26
N ARG A 33 18.21 -22.95 -17.74
CA ARG A 33 17.62 -24.07 -17.03
C ARG A 33 17.11 -23.60 -15.66
N VAL A 34 15.82 -23.83 -15.40
CA VAL A 34 15.22 -23.61 -14.08
C VAL A 34 15.18 -24.96 -13.36
N GLU A 35 15.88 -25.05 -12.23
CA GLU A 35 15.97 -26.28 -11.45
C GLU A 35 14.74 -26.51 -10.61
N GLU A 36 14.26 -25.45 -9.94
CA GLU A 36 13.11 -25.52 -9.06
C GLU A 36 12.32 -24.22 -9.09
N PHE A 37 10.99 -24.36 -9.08
CA PHE A 37 10.02 -23.28 -8.85
C PHE A 37 9.14 -23.71 -7.67
N GLY A 38 9.29 -23.04 -6.54
CA GLY A 38 8.69 -23.44 -5.28
C GLY A 38 7.73 -22.42 -4.69
N PHE A 39 6.62 -22.91 -4.16
CA PHE A 39 5.74 -22.13 -3.28
C PHE A 39 6.11 -22.38 -1.82
N GLY A 40 6.34 -21.30 -1.07
CA GLY A 40 6.79 -21.36 0.32
C GLY A 40 8.30 -21.59 0.45
N LEU A 41 8.81 -21.54 1.69
CA LEU A 41 10.22 -21.75 2.01
C LEU A 41 10.48 -23.18 2.52
N PRO A 42 11.66 -23.75 2.24
CA PRO A 42 12.06 -25.09 2.71
C PRO A 42 11.80 -25.33 4.19
N PRO A 43 11.63 -26.62 4.60
CA PRO A 43 11.83 -27.85 3.85
C PRO A 43 10.67 -28.20 2.91
N ARG A 44 10.98 -28.94 1.83
CA ARG A 44 10.00 -29.38 0.83
C ARG A 44 9.04 -30.41 1.42
N VAL A 45 7.73 -30.16 1.26
CA VAL A 45 6.66 -31.11 1.61
C VAL A 45 6.32 -32.00 0.43
N TRP A 46 6.18 -31.38 -0.74
CA TRP A 46 5.82 -32.08 -1.97
C TRP A 46 6.53 -31.46 -3.16
N GLY A 47 6.84 -32.26 -4.15
CA GLY A 47 7.43 -31.77 -5.39
C GLY A 47 7.24 -32.73 -6.54
N LYS A 48 6.95 -32.19 -7.73
CA LYS A 48 6.80 -32.95 -8.98
C LYS A 48 7.73 -32.39 -10.03
N LYS A 49 8.57 -33.26 -10.59
CA LYS A 49 9.42 -32.89 -11.73
C LYS A 49 8.61 -32.91 -13.02
N ILE A 50 8.55 -31.76 -13.71
CA ILE A 50 7.92 -31.63 -15.02
C ILE A 50 8.97 -31.09 -15.99
N GLY A 51 9.38 -31.93 -16.93
CA GLY A 51 10.52 -31.65 -17.80
C GLY A 51 11.82 -31.58 -16.98
N GLU A 52 12.49 -30.45 -17.00
CA GLU A 52 13.75 -30.22 -16.28
C GLU A 52 13.55 -29.48 -14.93
N THR A 53 12.35 -28.98 -14.64
CA THR A 53 12.03 -28.17 -13.48
C THR A 53 11.26 -28.97 -12.43
N ILE A 54 11.63 -28.82 -11.18
CA ILE A 54 10.86 -29.33 -10.02
C ILE A 54 9.90 -28.25 -9.58
N TYR A 55 8.60 -28.54 -9.57
CA TYR A 55 7.57 -27.69 -8.98
C TYR A 55 7.31 -28.19 -7.57
N SER A 56 7.52 -27.33 -6.56
CA SER A 56 7.47 -27.75 -5.16
C SER A 56 6.55 -26.93 -4.31
N ILE A 57 6.02 -27.58 -3.27
CA ILE A 57 5.29 -26.94 -2.15
C ILE A 57 6.09 -27.22 -0.89
N ASN A 58 6.37 -26.16 -0.14
CA ASN A 58 7.23 -26.20 1.02
C ASN A 58 6.44 -25.91 2.31
N TRP A 59 7.06 -26.24 3.43
CA TRP A 59 6.41 -26.26 4.75
C TRP A 59 5.99 -24.87 5.24
N LEU A 60 6.83 -23.87 5.02
CA LEU A 60 6.50 -22.50 5.39
C LEU A 60 5.74 -21.84 4.23
N PRO A 61 4.40 -21.64 4.35
CA PRO A 61 3.60 -21.11 3.25
C PRO A 61 3.75 -19.59 3.12
N ILE A 62 4.98 -19.12 3.14
CA ILE A 62 5.36 -17.71 3.05
C ILE A 62 6.28 -17.57 1.86
N GLY A 63 5.82 -16.81 0.85
CA GLY A 63 6.63 -16.51 -0.31
C GLY A 63 6.73 -17.64 -1.33
N GLY A 64 7.78 -17.57 -2.12
CA GLY A 64 8.16 -18.53 -3.15
C GLY A 64 9.62 -18.35 -3.49
N PHE A 65 10.11 -19.17 -4.40
CA PHE A 65 11.45 -19.01 -4.94
C PHE A 65 11.56 -19.67 -6.32
N VAL A 66 12.46 -19.15 -7.12
CA VAL A 66 12.92 -19.76 -8.35
C VAL A 66 14.41 -20.02 -8.24
N ARG A 67 14.85 -21.25 -8.53
CA ARG A 67 16.27 -21.59 -8.56
C ARG A 67 16.73 -21.71 -10.00
N LEU A 68 17.59 -20.80 -10.39
CA LEU A 68 18.18 -20.79 -11.71
C LEU A 68 19.52 -21.54 -11.70
N PHE A 69 19.73 -22.36 -12.71
CA PHE A 69 20.98 -23.09 -12.86
C PHE A 69 22.15 -22.14 -13.05
N GLY A 70 23.21 -22.31 -12.25
CA GLY A 70 24.40 -21.45 -12.30
C GLY A 70 24.17 -20.03 -11.76
N GLU A 71 23.20 -19.81 -10.88
CA GLU A 71 22.97 -18.50 -10.27
C GLU A 71 23.95 -18.20 -9.13
N GLU A 72 24.21 -19.20 -8.27
CA GLU A 72 25.00 -19.01 -7.05
C GLU A 72 26.44 -19.51 -7.16
N SER A 73 26.76 -20.37 -8.11
CA SER A 73 28.10 -20.94 -8.23
C SER A 73 28.45 -21.38 -9.66
N GLU A 74 29.73 -21.28 -9.99
CA GLU A 74 30.30 -21.87 -11.21
C GLU A 74 30.59 -23.37 -11.03
N GLU A 75 30.52 -23.87 -9.80
CA GLU A 75 30.77 -25.26 -9.41
C GLU A 75 29.59 -25.77 -8.58
N ASP A 76 29.10 -26.97 -8.93
CA ASP A 76 28.11 -27.70 -8.14
C ASP A 76 28.86 -28.79 -7.37
N GLY A 77 29.00 -28.59 -6.03
CA GLY A 77 29.69 -29.53 -5.15
C GLY A 77 31.18 -29.78 -5.48
N GLY A 78 31.88 -28.78 -6.08
CA GLY A 78 33.28 -28.88 -6.49
C GLY A 78 33.51 -29.54 -7.87
N VAL A 79 32.41 -29.81 -8.60
CA VAL A 79 32.47 -30.35 -9.97
C VAL A 79 32.08 -29.23 -10.95
N LYS A 80 32.91 -29.02 -12.00
CA LYS A 80 32.59 -28.06 -13.05
C LYS A 80 31.23 -28.38 -13.66
N ILE A 81 30.39 -27.36 -13.73
CA ILE A 81 29.02 -27.42 -14.26
C ILE A 81 29.06 -27.93 -15.73
N LYS A 82 28.36 -29.03 -16.01
CA LYS A 82 28.08 -29.46 -17.38
C LYS A 82 26.95 -28.60 -17.97
N ASN A 83 27.01 -28.29 -19.27
CA ASN A 83 26.05 -27.43 -19.99
C ASN A 83 26.11 -25.96 -19.51
N ILE A 84 27.29 -25.40 -19.47
CA ILE A 84 27.59 -24.02 -19.05
C ILE A 84 26.74 -23.00 -19.82
N ASP A 85 26.50 -23.23 -21.10
CA ASP A 85 25.68 -22.38 -21.99
C ASP A 85 24.22 -22.19 -21.54
N ARG A 86 23.69 -23.04 -20.64
CA ARG A 86 22.35 -22.91 -20.06
C ARG A 86 22.37 -22.34 -18.63
N ALA A 87 23.55 -22.01 -18.12
CA ALA A 87 23.68 -21.38 -16.81
C ALA A 87 23.35 -19.89 -16.88
N PHE A 88 22.74 -19.36 -15.85
CA PHE A 88 22.40 -17.93 -15.75
C PHE A 88 23.63 -17.03 -15.95
N TYR A 89 24.74 -17.35 -15.28
CA TYR A 89 25.97 -16.57 -15.37
C TYR A 89 26.61 -16.55 -16.76
N ALA A 90 26.37 -17.57 -17.58
CA ALA A 90 26.93 -17.68 -18.93
C ALA A 90 26.15 -16.90 -20.00
N ARG A 91 24.99 -16.37 -19.63
CA ARG A 91 24.16 -15.59 -20.55
C ARG A 91 24.66 -14.17 -20.78
N PRO A 92 24.37 -13.58 -21.95
CA PRO A 92 24.67 -12.17 -22.23
C PRO A 92 24.07 -11.24 -21.17
N LEU A 93 24.75 -10.12 -20.91
CA LEU A 93 24.33 -9.09 -19.93
C LEU A 93 22.85 -8.74 -20.05
N LEU A 94 22.38 -8.45 -21.28
CA LEU A 94 21.00 -8.07 -21.52
C LEU A 94 19.99 -9.15 -21.08
N GLN A 95 20.29 -10.43 -21.35
CA GLN A 95 19.40 -11.53 -20.95
C GLN A 95 19.35 -11.66 -19.43
N ARG A 96 20.50 -11.55 -18.75
CA ARG A 96 20.56 -11.58 -17.28
C ARG A 96 19.82 -10.38 -16.66
N THR A 97 19.98 -9.19 -17.22
CA THR A 97 19.23 -8.00 -16.82
C THR A 97 17.74 -8.21 -16.93
N ILE A 98 17.26 -8.70 -18.10
CA ILE A 98 15.81 -8.93 -18.31
C ILE A 98 15.27 -9.97 -17.34
N VAL A 99 16.02 -11.04 -17.05
CA VAL A 99 15.59 -12.06 -16.08
C VAL A 99 15.44 -11.46 -14.68
N ILE A 100 16.41 -10.68 -14.21
CA ILE A 100 16.33 -10.06 -12.88
C ILE A 100 15.20 -9.02 -12.81
N VAL A 101 15.08 -8.16 -13.81
CA VAL A 101 14.04 -7.12 -13.83
C VAL A 101 12.63 -7.71 -14.00
N ALA A 102 12.49 -8.93 -14.55
CA ALA A 102 11.21 -9.56 -14.81
C ALA A 102 10.36 -9.76 -13.56
N GLY A 103 10.94 -10.06 -12.41
CA GLY A 103 10.22 -10.15 -11.14
C GLY A 103 9.58 -8.81 -10.73
N VAL A 104 10.36 -7.74 -10.80
CA VAL A 104 9.89 -6.37 -10.53
C VAL A 104 8.76 -5.97 -11.50
N VAL A 105 8.95 -6.25 -12.79
CA VAL A 105 7.94 -5.95 -13.83
C VAL A 105 6.65 -6.70 -13.59
N MET A 106 6.70 -7.95 -13.18
CA MET A 106 5.48 -8.74 -12.90
C MET A 106 4.68 -8.19 -11.71
N ASN A 107 5.34 -7.74 -10.66
CA ASN A 107 4.66 -7.06 -9.55
C ASN A 107 4.07 -5.72 -9.99
N PHE A 108 4.77 -4.96 -10.83
CA PHE A 108 4.21 -3.73 -11.39
C PHE A 108 2.98 -4.02 -12.27
N ILE A 109 3.03 -5.04 -13.13
CA ILE A 109 1.89 -5.46 -13.96
C ILE A 109 0.71 -5.91 -13.09
N LEU A 110 0.96 -6.67 -12.01
CA LEU A 110 -0.09 -7.06 -11.06
C LEU A 110 -0.77 -5.83 -10.45
N ALA A 111 0.00 -4.84 -10.02
CA ALA A 111 -0.52 -3.61 -9.47
C ALA A 111 -1.36 -2.83 -10.50
N VAL A 112 -0.86 -2.67 -11.74
CA VAL A 112 -1.61 -2.04 -12.83
C VAL A 112 -2.94 -2.76 -13.06
N PHE A 113 -2.93 -4.08 -13.09
CA PHE A 113 -4.15 -4.88 -13.27
C PHE A 113 -5.16 -4.64 -12.15
N ILE A 114 -4.71 -4.69 -10.88
CA ILE A 114 -5.57 -4.49 -9.71
C ILE A 114 -6.12 -3.07 -9.68
N ILE A 115 -5.29 -2.05 -9.87
CA ILE A 115 -5.70 -0.65 -9.86
C ILE A 115 -6.69 -0.38 -11.00
N SER A 116 -6.41 -0.88 -12.21
CA SER A 116 -7.34 -0.78 -13.35
C SER A 116 -8.70 -1.41 -13.03
N PHE A 117 -8.69 -2.60 -12.43
CA PHE A 117 -9.92 -3.27 -12.02
C PHE A 117 -10.68 -2.45 -10.97
N LEU A 118 -10.00 -1.89 -9.97
CA LEU A 118 -10.63 -1.05 -8.95
C LEU A 118 -11.29 0.19 -9.57
N TYR A 119 -10.66 0.82 -10.56
CA TYR A 119 -11.23 1.96 -11.28
C TYR A 119 -12.50 1.60 -12.08
N THR A 120 -12.68 0.34 -12.49
CA THR A 120 -13.97 -0.10 -13.05
C THR A 120 -15.05 -0.28 -12.00
N GLN A 121 -14.67 -0.48 -10.74
CA GLN A 121 -15.58 -0.70 -9.61
C GLN A 121 -15.91 0.57 -8.81
N GLY A 122 -15.30 1.69 -9.19
CA GLY A 122 -15.40 2.96 -8.50
C GLY A 122 -14.38 3.10 -7.36
N VAL A 123 -13.54 4.12 -7.50
CA VAL A 123 -12.50 4.48 -6.52
C VAL A 123 -12.81 5.87 -5.99
N PRO A 124 -12.77 6.08 -4.65
CA PRO A 124 -12.90 7.41 -4.08
C PRO A 124 -11.64 8.23 -4.41
N ILE A 125 -11.84 9.42 -4.96
CA ILE A 125 -10.78 10.40 -5.18
C ILE A 125 -11.12 11.72 -4.48
N ASP A 126 -10.11 12.44 -4.05
CA ASP A 126 -10.25 13.78 -3.51
C ASP A 126 -10.43 14.78 -4.66
N THR A 127 -11.61 15.44 -4.69
CA THR A 127 -12.01 16.35 -5.76
C THR A 127 -11.91 17.84 -5.39
N ARG A 128 -11.47 18.15 -4.17
CA ARG A 128 -11.51 19.48 -3.56
C ARG A 128 -12.94 20.08 -3.43
N ARG A 129 -13.98 19.33 -3.78
CA ARG A 129 -15.37 19.74 -3.59
C ARG A 129 -15.87 19.22 -2.26
N VAL A 130 -16.27 20.14 -1.39
CA VAL A 130 -16.81 19.77 -0.07
C VAL A 130 -18.29 19.45 -0.23
N HIS A 131 -18.69 18.24 0.13
CA HIS A 131 -20.09 17.85 0.14
C HIS A 131 -20.50 17.23 1.47
N ILE A 132 -21.79 17.22 1.74
CA ILE A 132 -22.36 16.72 2.98
C ILE A 132 -22.63 15.22 2.84
N GLU A 133 -21.98 14.40 3.67
CA GLU A 133 -22.23 12.97 3.75
C GLU A 133 -23.39 12.62 4.68
N MET A 134 -23.49 13.34 5.79
CA MET A 134 -24.53 13.11 6.77
C MET A 134 -24.91 14.43 7.47
N VAL A 135 -26.18 14.59 7.75
CA VAL A 135 -26.73 15.67 8.57
C VAL A 135 -27.21 15.02 9.86
N GLU A 136 -26.75 15.54 10.99
CA GLU A 136 -27.18 15.06 12.30
C GLU A 136 -28.56 15.60 12.64
N LYS A 137 -29.37 14.77 13.33
CA LYS A 137 -30.71 15.10 13.75
C LYS A 137 -30.72 16.26 14.77
N ASP A 138 -31.72 17.14 14.69
CA ASP A 138 -31.88 18.32 15.55
C ASP A 138 -30.66 19.26 15.53
N SER A 139 -29.85 19.21 14.45
CA SER A 139 -28.69 20.08 14.26
C SER A 139 -29.04 21.38 13.55
N PRO A 140 -28.20 22.44 13.66
CA PRO A 140 -28.37 23.66 12.87
C PRO A 140 -28.44 23.40 11.36
N ALA A 141 -27.72 22.38 10.89
CA ALA A 141 -27.74 21.97 9.48
C ALA A 141 -29.12 21.42 9.06
N GLU A 142 -29.70 20.53 9.88
CA GLU A 142 -31.05 20.00 9.59
C GLU A 142 -32.12 21.08 9.65
N LEU A 143 -32.10 21.94 10.70
CA LEU A 143 -33.02 23.03 10.87
C LEU A 143 -32.91 24.09 9.75
N GLY A 144 -31.68 24.31 9.26
CA GLY A 144 -31.42 25.19 8.10
C GLY A 144 -31.81 24.56 6.75
N GLY A 145 -32.13 23.26 6.73
CA GLY A 145 -32.56 22.56 5.52
C GLY A 145 -31.42 22.01 4.66
N LEU A 146 -30.21 21.86 5.20
CA LEU A 146 -29.12 21.15 4.53
C LEU A 146 -29.50 19.68 4.37
N LYS A 147 -29.12 19.10 3.25
CA LYS A 147 -29.37 17.69 2.94
C LYS A 147 -28.08 16.94 2.61
N ARG A 148 -28.15 15.61 2.74
CA ARG A 148 -27.08 14.72 2.27
C ARG A 148 -26.84 14.94 0.79
N TYR A 149 -25.58 14.98 0.40
CA TYR A 149 -25.06 15.22 -0.97
C TYR A 149 -25.18 16.67 -1.47
N ASP A 150 -25.59 17.64 -0.62
CA ASP A 150 -25.40 19.03 -0.96
C ASP A 150 -23.92 19.37 -1.09
N VAL A 151 -23.51 19.98 -2.20
CA VAL A 151 -22.14 20.44 -2.42
C VAL A 151 -22.03 21.90 -1.94
N LEU A 152 -21.08 22.14 -1.02
CA LEU A 152 -20.83 23.46 -0.47
C LEU A 152 -19.99 24.28 -1.45
N LEU A 153 -20.56 25.37 -1.98
CA LEU A 153 -19.90 26.25 -2.94
C LEU A 153 -19.25 27.45 -2.24
N GLU A 154 -20.02 28.12 -1.37
CA GLU A 154 -19.60 29.37 -0.73
C GLU A 154 -19.99 29.38 0.76
N PHE A 155 -19.20 30.10 1.54
CA PHE A 155 -19.46 30.45 2.93
C PHE A 155 -19.49 31.98 3.03
N ASN A 156 -20.63 32.57 3.39
CA ASN A 156 -20.85 34.04 3.40
C ASN A 156 -20.39 34.71 2.09
N LYS A 157 -20.79 34.17 0.94
CA LYS A 157 -20.43 34.62 -0.42
C LYS A 157 -18.94 34.52 -0.76
N ILE A 158 -18.13 33.86 0.05
CA ILE A 158 -16.73 33.58 -0.24
C ILE A 158 -16.62 32.13 -0.67
N LYS A 159 -16.05 31.89 -1.87
CA LYS A 159 -15.88 30.57 -2.43
C LYS A 159 -15.07 29.69 -1.49
N LEU A 160 -15.53 28.45 -1.27
CA LEU A 160 -14.83 27.43 -0.50
C LEU A 160 -13.88 26.66 -1.40
N LEU A 161 -12.64 26.48 -0.95
CA LEU A 161 -11.60 25.78 -1.70
C LEU A 161 -11.45 24.32 -1.24
N ASP A 162 -11.60 24.10 0.08
CA ASP A 162 -11.40 22.77 0.68
C ASP A 162 -12.15 22.61 2.02
N ARG A 163 -12.08 21.40 2.57
CA ARG A 163 -12.70 21.02 3.83
C ARG A 163 -12.11 21.77 5.03
N GLU A 164 -10.82 22.03 5.03
CA GLU A 164 -10.13 22.69 6.14
C GLU A 164 -10.56 24.14 6.26
N GLU A 165 -10.71 24.82 5.11
CA GLU A 165 -11.23 26.18 5.05
C GLU A 165 -12.67 26.27 5.58
N PHE A 166 -13.54 25.30 5.20
CA PHE A 166 -14.90 25.23 5.72
C PHE A 166 -14.94 25.05 7.24
N ILE A 167 -14.12 24.12 7.78
CA ILE A 167 -14.02 23.87 9.22
C ILE A 167 -13.53 25.14 9.94
N LYS A 168 -12.49 25.79 9.41
CA LYS A 168 -11.95 27.01 9.98
C LYS A 168 -12.98 28.13 10.03
N LYS A 169 -13.60 28.45 8.88
CA LYS A 169 -14.64 29.51 8.79
C LYS A 169 -15.82 29.21 9.70
N THR A 170 -16.24 27.95 9.82
CA THR A 170 -17.30 27.57 10.75
C THR A 170 -16.93 27.86 12.19
N ASN A 171 -15.68 27.53 12.60
CA ASN A 171 -15.21 27.78 13.95
C ASN A 171 -14.99 29.27 14.24
N ASP A 172 -14.65 30.06 13.24
CA ASP A 172 -14.46 31.52 13.39
C ASP A 172 -15.81 32.26 13.57
N HIS A 173 -16.97 31.67 13.19
CA HIS A 173 -18.30 32.28 13.25
C HIS A 173 -19.27 31.55 14.20
N LEU A 174 -18.77 31.00 15.32
CA LEU A 174 -19.62 30.31 16.30
C LEU A 174 -20.66 31.26 16.93
N GLY A 175 -21.92 30.89 16.80
CA GLY A 175 -23.07 31.69 17.35
C GLY A 175 -23.44 32.90 16.52
N GLU A 176 -22.85 33.06 15.36
CA GLU A 176 -23.21 34.08 14.36
C GLU A 176 -24.03 33.45 13.23
N GLU A 177 -24.89 34.24 12.61
CA GLU A 177 -25.66 33.80 11.47
C GLU A 177 -24.75 33.71 10.23
N VAL A 178 -24.67 32.53 9.58
CA VAL A 178 -23.88 32.30 8.38
C VAL A 178 -24.76 31.83 7.23
N THR A 179 -24.41 32.22 6.04
CA THR A 179 -25.10 31.80 4.81
C THR A 179 -24.18 30.87 4.02
N LEU A 180 -24.67 29.66 3.75
CA LEU A 180 -24.01 28.66 2.91
C LEU A 180 -24.69 28.64 1.54
N THR A 181 -23.92 28.86 0.46
CA THR A 181 -24.39 28.60 -0.90
C THR A 181 -24.09 27.15 -1.22
N VAL A 182 -25.13 26.37 -1.51
CA VAL A 182 -25.02 24.95 -1.80
C VAL A 182 -25.59 24.59 -3.16
N LEU A 183 -24.99 23.60 -3.82
CA LEU A 183 -25.51 22.99 -5.04
C LEU A 183 -26.22 21.71 -4.68
N ARG A 184 -27.51 21.62 -4.87
CA ARG A 184 -28.35 20.43 -4.60
C ARG A 184 -28.67 19.71 -5.89
N GLY A 185 -28.71 18.37 -5.83
CA GLY A 185 -29.00 17.51 -6.99
C GLY A 185 -27.78 17.15 -7.82
N ALA A 186 -26.57 17.51 -7.38
CA ALA A 186 -25.32 17.11 -8.04
C ALA A 186 -25.14 15.59 -7.97
N ASN A 187 -24.83 14.97 -9.10
CA ASN A 187 -24.48 13.56 -9.14
C ASN A 187 -23.00 13.38 -8.77
N LEU A 188 -22.75 12.98 -7.51
CA LEU A 188 -21.39 12.77 -6.99
C LEU A 188 -20.74 11.46 -7.50
N GLU A 189 -21.49 10.62 -8.21
CA GLU A 189 -20.98 9.39 -8.82
C GLU A 189 -20.29 9.63 -10.18
N HIS A 190 -20.44 10.83 -10.79
CA HIS A 190 -19.88 11.15 -12.10
C HIS A 190 -19.16 12.49 -12.08
N TYR A 191 -17.90 12.49 -11.66
CA TYR A 191 -17.04 13.67 -11.55
C TYR A 191 -16.99 14.56 -12.80
N GLN A 192 -17.07 13.98 -14.00
CA GLN A 192 -16.94 14.70 -15.27
C GLN A 192 -18.15 15.61 -15.63
N GLN A 193 -19.26 15.50 -14.91
CA GLN A 193 -20.49 16.22 -15.27
C GLN A 193 -20.69 17.57 -14.54
N LEU A 194 -19.86 17.91 -13.55
CA LEU A 194 -20.04 19.15 -12.78
C LEU A 194 -19.34 20.38 -13.39
N ASP A 195 -18.43 20.18 -14.35
CA ASP A 195 -17.90 21.29 -15.19
C ASP A 195 -18.79 21.57 -16.39
N GLU A 196 -19.72 20.67 -16.76
CA GLU A 196 -20.81 20.90 -17.69
C GLU A 196 -22.06 21.31 -16.90
N ALA A 197 -22.73 22.33 -17.36
CA ALA A 197 -23.94 22.85 -16.72
C ALA A 197 -24.87 21.72 -16.25
N CYS A 198 -25.06 21.60 -14.94
CA CYS A 198 -25.95 20.61 -14.35
C CYS A 198 -27.40 21.12 -14.45
N PRO A 199 -28.20 20.72 -15.48
CA PRO A 199 -29.54 21.30 -15.72
C PRO A 199 -30.53 20.92 -14.60
N SER A 200 -30.23 19.90 -13.80
CA SER A 200 -31.08 19.43 -12.70
C SER A 200 -30.62 19.91 -11.32
N CYS A 201 -29.56 20.72 -11.27
CA CYS A 201 -29.03 21.22 -10.01
C CYS A 201 -29.66 22.57 -9.63
N GLU A 202 -29.95 22.70 -8.35
CA GLU A 202 -30.44 23.96 -7.78
C GLU A 202 -29.36 24.58 -6.89
N VAL A 203 -29.09 25.87 -7.08
CA VAL A 203 -28.26 26.67 -6.18
C VAL A 203 -29.13 27.26 -5.09
N LEU A 204 -28.88 26.87 -3.85
CA LEU A 204 -29.66 27.30 -2.69
C LEU A 204 -28.78 28.07 -1.71
N ASN A 205 -29.33 29.12 -1.13
CA ASN A 205 -28.71 29.83 -0.01
C ASN A 205 -29.40 29.38 1.27
N ILE A 206 -28.62 28.75 2.14
CA ILE A 206 -29.09 28.20 3.41
C ILE A 206 -28.44 28.98 4.55
N THR A 207 -29.29 29.56 5.39
CA THR A 207 -28.84 30.35 6.55
C THR A 207 -29.00 29.54 7.81
N LEU A 208 -27.95 29.51 8.62
CA LEU A 208 -27.93 28.77 9.89
C LEU A 208 -26.96 29.41 10.88
N VAL A 209 -27.04 29.00 12.15
CA VAL A 209 -26.17 29.50 13.24
C VAL A 209 -25.36 28.33 13.81
N PRO A 210 -24.01 28.28 13.61
CA PRO A 210 -23.16 27.27 14.22
C PRO A 210 -23.22 27.32 15.75
N ARG A 211 -23.31 26.17 16.41
CA ARG A 211 -23.39 26.07 17.89
C ARG A 211 -22.07 26.50 18.52
N LYS A 212 -22.12 27.29 19.58
CA LYS A 212 -20.95 27.65 20.42
C LYS A 212 -20.45 26.45 21.23
N ASP A 213 -21.37 25.60 21.67
CA ASP A 213 -21.06 24.40 22.45
C ASP A 213 -21.79 23.18 21.85
N PRO A 214 -21.17 22.50 20.88
CA PRO A 214 -21.78 21.33 20.26
C PRO A 214 -21.81 20.15 21.26
N PRO A 215 -22.84 19.28 21.17
CA PRO A 215 -23.00 18.17 22.09
C PRO A 215 -21.82 17.18 22.01
N GLU A 216 -21.49 16.59 23.14
CA GLU A 216 -20.49 15.53 23.22
C GLU A 216 -21.08 14.22 22.72
N LYS A 217 -20.42 13.63 21.73
CA LYS A 217 -20.82 12.32 21.17
C LYS A 217 -19.90 11.24 21.71
N TYR A 218 -20.43 10.34 22.50
CA TYR A 218 -19.73 9.12 22.88
C TYR A 218 -19.69 8.18 21.68
N LEU A 219 -18.54 8.04 21.04
CA LEU A 219 -18.34 6.91 20.16
C LEU A 219 -18.27 5.65 21.03
N PRO A 220 -19.07 4.60 20.73
CA PRO A 220 -18.92 3.35 21.43
C PRO A 220 -17.48 2.88 21.28
N PRO A 221 -16.84 2.39 22.35
CA PRO A 221 -15.47 1.88 22.28
C PRO A 221 -15.41 0.83 21.18
N LEU A 222 -14.42 0.97 20.30
CA LEU A 222 -14.13 -0.02 19.26
C LEU A 222 -14.08 -1.39 19.93
N ASN A 223 -14.99 -2.24 19.55
CA ASN A 223 -15.30 -3.60 20.02
C ASN A 223 -14.25 -4.21 20.94
N GLU A 224 -14.44 -4.09 22.27
CA GLU A 224 -13.48 -4.55 23.31
C GLU A 224 -13.18 -6.06 23.25
N ASN A 225 -13.94 -6.81 22.48
CA ASN A 225 -13.85 -8.27 22.35
C ASN A 225 -12.92 -8.74 21.21
N SER A 226 -12.11 -7.88 20.60
CA SER A 226 -11.12 -8.37 19.66
C SER A 226 -10.00 -9.08 20.42
N ASN A 227 -9.60 -10.28 19.97
CA ASN A 227 -8.45 -11.02 20.53
C ASN A 227 -7.18 -10.17 20.59
N PHE A 228 -7.12 -9.10 19.81
CA PHE A 228 -6.04 -8.12 19.78
C PHE A 228 -6.04 -7.23 21.04
N THR A 229 -7.21 -6.86 21.54
CA THR A 229 -7.36 -6.09 22.80
C THR A 229 -6.91 -6.91 24.00
N VAL A 230 -7.18 -8.22 24.00
CA VAL A 230 -6.73 -9.15 25.06
C VAL A 230 -5.21 -9.28 25.06
N ILE A 231 -4.58 -9.44 23.89
CA ILE A 231 -3.12 -9.48 23.74
C ILE A 231 -2.51 -8.16 24.22
N LYS A 232 -3.08 -7.03 23.81
CA LYS A 232 -2.64 -5.69 24.22
C LYS A 232 -2.69 -5.52 25.75
N LYS A 233 -3.79 -5.91 26.39
CA LYS A 233 -3.92 -5.88 27.86
C LYS A 233 -2.89 -6.78 28.55
N THR A 234 -2.67 -7.99 28.02
CA THR A 234 -1.69 -8.94 28.57
C THR A 234 -0.26 -8.43 28.44
N VAL A 235 0.13 -7.90 27.28
CA VAL A 235 1.48 -7.37 27.04
C VAL A 235 1.72 -6.11 27.87
N ARG A 236 0.74 -5.20 27.99
CA ARG A 236 0.84 -4.03 28.88
C ARG A 236 1.03 -4.43 30.34
N LYS A 237 0.28 -5.42 30.80
CA LYS A 237 0.44 -5.97 32.16
C LYS A 237 1.82 -6.57 32.38
N LEU A 238 2.35 -7.29 31.40
CA LEU A 238 3.66 -7.93 31.44
C LEU A 238 4.81 -6.90 31.49
N LEU A 239 4.65 -5.78 30.76
CA LEU A 239 5.65 -4.70 30.65
C LEU A 239 5.43 -3.55 31.64
N ASN A 240 4.45 -3.68 32.55
CA ASN A 240 4.11 -2.68 33.58
C ASN A 240 3.81 -1.27 33.00
N ILE A 241 3.17 -1.21 31.81
CA ILE A 241 2.81 0.03 31.12
C ILE A 241 1.43 0.50 31.61
N LYS A 242 1.31 1.76 32.04
CA LYS A 242 0.03 2.36 32.48
C LYS A 242 -1.01 2.31 31.35
N GLU A 243 -2.26 2.06 31.70
CA GLU A 243 -3.37 2.17 30.76
C GLU A 243 -3.48 3.62 30.24
N PRO A 244 -3.72 3.84 28.93
CA PRO A 244 -3.95 5.17 28.42
C PRO A 244 -5.24 5.73 29.04
N GLU A 245 -5.22 7.02 29.32
CA GLU A 245 -6.44 7.73 29.76
C GLU A 245 -7.55 7.50 28.73
N VAL A 246 -8.76 7.25 29.23
CA VAL A 246 -9.96 7.09 28.40
C VAL A 246 -10.06 8.27 27.43
N SER A 247 -10.19 7.99 26.15
CA SER A 247 -10.30 9.01 25.10
C SER A 247 -11.37 10.04 25.49
N LYS A 248 -11.02 11.33 25.43
CA LYS A 248 -11.99 12.42 25.63
C LYS A 248 -13.15 12.24 24.66
N PRO A 249 -14.39 12.52 25.10
CA PRO A 249 -15.54 12.45 24.20
C PRO A 249 -15.28 13.35 22.98
N LEU A 250 -15.55 12.84 21.79
CA LEU A 250 -15.51 13.64 20.56
C LEU A 250 -16.72 14.59 20.57
N LYS A 251 -16.45 15.88 20.41
CA LYS A 251 -17.53 16.86 20.20
C LYS A 251 -18.06 16.75 18.77
N GLU A 252 -19.35 16.83 18.63
CA GLU A 252 -20.02 16.99 17.33
C GLU A 252 -19.55 18.28 16.65
N GLY A 253 -19.56 18.34 15.32
CA GLY A 253 -19.24 19.59 14.62
C GLY A 253 -20.26 20.70 14.93
N PRO A 254 -19.85 21.99 14.92
CA PRO A 254 -20.72 23.13 15.31
C PRO A 254 -22.02 23.22 14.50
N ILE A 255 -22.00 22.78 13.26
CA ILE A 255 -23.18 22.79 12.36
C ILE A 255 -23.94 21.45 12.44
N GLY A 256 -23.28 20.35 12.88
CA GLY A 256 -23.86 19.03 12.93
C GLY A 256 -23.90 18.33 11.56
N VAL A 257 -22.81 18.42 10.81
CA VAL A 257 -22.63 17.72 9.52
C VAL A 257 -21.38 16.91 9.50
N VAL A 258 -21.42 15.78 8.79
CA VAL A 258 -20.24 15.06 8.33
C VAL A 258 -20.00 15.49 6.89
N ILE A 259 -18.82 16.00 6.62
CA ILE A 259 -18.41 16.47 5.30
C ILE A 259 -17.33 15.59 4.70
N SER A 260 -17.36 15.41 3.39
CA SER A 260 -16.35 14.73 2.61
C SER A 260 -15.91 15.57 1.42
N GLN A 261 -14.71 15.29 0.91
CA GLN A 261 -14.21 15.81 -0.37
C GLN A 261 -14.00 14.67 -1.37
N SER A 262 -14.33 13.45 -0.96
CA SER A 262 -14.05 12.24 -1.73
C SER A 262 -15.26 11.86 -2.57
N GLU A 263 -15.11 11.90 -3.89
CA GLU A 263 -16.14 11.45 -4.84
C GLU A 263 -15.72 10.15 -5.51
N THR A 264 -16.70 9.27 -5.80
CA THR A 264 -16.42 7.99 -6.43
C THR A 264 -16.37 8.15 -7.96
N ILE A 265 -15.21 7.82 -8.55
CA ILE A 265 -15.04 7.81 -10.00
C ILE A 265 -15.00 6.39 -10.53
N THR A 266 -15.75 6.16 -11.63
CA THR A 266 -15.72 4.92 -12.39
C THR A 266 -15.23 5.17 -13.82
N TYR A 267 -14.41 4.27 -14.34
CA TYR A 267 -13.97 4.30 -15.72
C TYR A 267 -14.48 3.08 -16.49
N SER A 268 -14.75 3.26 -17.78
CA SER A 268 -15.11 2.14 -18.65
C SER A 268 -13.97 1.11 -18.71
N PRO A 269 -14.25 -0.19 -18.93
CA PRO A 269 -13.22 -1.25 -19.00
C PRO A 269 -12.14 -0.99 -20.04
N LEU A 270 -12.43 -0.21 -21.10
CA LEU A 270 -11.46 0.18 -22.13
C LEU A 270 -10.52 1.30 -21.67
N ARG A 271 -10.97 2.22 -20.84
CA ARG A 271 -10.18 3.36 -20.32
C ARG A 271 -9.43 3.01 -19.04
N ALA A 272 -10.00 2.17 -18.20
CA ALA A 272 -9.44 1.82 -16.90
C ALA A 272 -7.99 1.30 -16.94
N PRO A 273 -7.53 0.49 -17.94
CA PRO A 273 -6.13 0.07 -18.02
C PRO A 273 -5.15 1.22 -18.22
N PHE A 274 -5.51 2.24 -18.99
CA PHE A 274 -4.65 3.41 -19.22
C PHE A 274 -4.57 4.28 -17.97
N VAL A 275 -5.71 4.49 -17.29
CA VAL A 275 -5.76 5.23 -16.02
C VAL A 275 -5.00 4.47 -14.94
N GLY A 276 -5.21 3.16 -14.84
CA GLY A 276 -4.50 2.31 -13.88
C GLY A 276 -2.99 2.26 -14.10
N LEU A 277 -2.54 2.26 -15.35
CA LEU A 277 -1.11 2.37 -15.68
C LEU A 277 -0.55 3.72 -15.24
N PHE A 278 -1.21 4.84 -15.62
CA PHE A 278 -0.79 6.18 -15.24
C PHE A 278 -0.72 6.34 -13.71
N GLU A 279 -1.77 5.92 -13.02
CA GLU A 279 -1.85 5.95 -11.56
C GLU A 279 -0.77 5.08 -10.90
N SER A 280 -0.51 3.89 -11.44
CA SER A 280 0.55 3.03 -10.92
C SER A 280 1.93 3.66 -11.07
N VAL A 281 2.20 4.34 -12.19
CA VAL A 281 3.46 5.08 -12.39
C VAL A 281 3.56 6.24 -11.41
N THR A 282 2.50 7.04 -11.26
CA THR A 282 2.47 8.18 -10.33
C THR A 282 2.72 7.73 -8.88
N ARG A 283 1.98 6.73 -8.42
CA ARG A 283 2.15 6.15 -7.08
C ARG A 283 3.55 5.54 -6.88
N SER A 284 4.09 4.90 -7.92
CA SER A 284 5.47 4.37 -7.87
C SER A 284 6.50 5.47 -7.69
N LEU A 285 6.35 6.61 -8.36
CA LEU A 285 7.25 7.76 -8.21
C LEU A 285 7.13 8.38 -6.81
N GLU A 286 5.93 8.50 -6.27
CA GLU A 286 5.69 8.99 -4.91
C GLU A 286 6.30 8.07 -3.84
N LEU A 287 6.04 6.75 -3.95
CA LEU A 287 6.65 5.76 -3.08
C LEU A 287 8.18 5.77 -3.16
N GLY A 288 8.72 5.84 -4.38
CA GLY A 288 10.16 5.93 -4.60
C GLY A 288 10.79 7.18 -3.97
N LYS A 289 10.13 8.33 -4.09
CA LYS A 289 10.54 9.58 -3.41
C LYS A 289 10.48 9.41 -1.88
N GLY A 290 9.41 8.83 -1.36
CA GLY A 290 9.27 8.56 0.07
C GLY A 290 10.39 7.67 0.63
N ILE A 291 10.72 6.59 -0.09
CA ILE A 291 11.81 5.69 0.27
C ILE A 291 13.16 6.43 0.20
N ALA A 292 13.43 7.20 -0.86
CA ALA A 292 14.67 7.96 -1.01
C ALA A 292 14.86 8.98 0.12
N VAL A 293 13.78 9.70 0.50
CA VAL A 293 13.80 10.65 1.64
C VAL A 293 14.05 9.90 2.96
N THR A 294 13.44 8.72 3.14
CA THR A 294 13.64 7.91 4.34
C THR A 294 15.09 7.41 4.45
N ILE A 295 15.67 6.92 3.36
CA ILE A 295 17.08 6.49 3.31
C ILE A 295 17.99 7.69 3.59
N TRP A 296 17.72 8.85 3.01
CA TRP A 296 18.48 10.07 3.26
C TRP A 296 18.46 10.48 4.73
N LYS A 297 17.30 10.47 5.37
CA LYS A 297 17.14 10.76 6.80
C LYS A 297 17.93 9.77 7.67
N LEU A 298 17.89 8.47 7.33
CA LEU A 298 18.68 7.45 8.03
C LEU A 298 20.19 7.72 7.95
N ILE A 299 20.70 8.04 6.74
CA ILE A 299 22.12 8.35 6.53
C ILE A 299 22.51 9.64 7.25
N SER A 300 21.63 10.64 7.25
CA SER A 300 21.85 11.96 7.88
C SER A 300 21.57 11.96 9.39
N LEU A 301 21.27 10.81 10.00
CA LEU A 301 20.92 10.65 11.42
C LEU A 301 19.75 11.56 11.87
N GLN A 302 18.86 11.91 10.93
CA GLN A 302 17.65 12.69 11.23
C GLN A 302 16.52 11.78 11.72
N PRO A 303 15.59 12.30 12.53
CA PRO A 303 14.45 11.51 12.97
C PRO A 303 13.63 11.04 11.78
N VAL A 304 13.45 9.73 11.67
CA VAL A 304 12.62 9.11 10.64
C VAL A 304 11.16 9.16 11.08
N SER A 305 10.25 9.32 10.12
CA SER A 305 8.81 9.27 10.38
C SER A 305 8.43 7.98 11.12
N LYS A 306 7.57 8.11 12.13
CA LYS A 306 7.03 6.97 12.89
C LYS A 306 6.04 6.13 12.08
N ASP A 307 5.75 6.51 10.85
CA ASP A 307 4.73 5.91 10.00
C ASP A 307 5.24 4.73 9.17
N ILE A 308 6.52 4.35 9.34
CA ILE A 308 7.06 3.17 8.66
C ILE A 308 6.43 1.93 9.29
N ALA A 309 5.63 1.24 8.49
CA ALA A 309 4.98 -0.01 8.89
C ALA A 309 5.91 -1.20 8.59
N GLY A 310 6.20 -1.99 9.60
CA GLY A 310 6.85 -3.30 9.46
C GLY A 310 5.81 -4.42 9.23
N PRO A 311 6.26 -5.67 9.36
CA PRO A 311 5.37 -6.83 9.14
C PRO A 311 4.11 -6.82 10.01
N ILE A 312 4.22 -6.38 11.27
CA ILE A 312 3.08 -6.27 12.19
C ILE A 312 2.14 -5.14 11.75
N GLY A 313 2.69 -3.99 11.34
CA GLY A 313 1.92 -2.88 10.79
C GLY A 313 1.15 -3.28 9.53
N ILE A 314 1.77 -4.02 8.61
CA ILE A 314 1.10 -4.54 7.40
C ILE A 314 -0.02 -5.51 7.79
N ALA A 315 0.18 -6.38 8.79
CA ALA A 315 -0.87 -7.26 9.27
C ALA A 315 -2.05 -6.47 9.89
N GLN A 316 -1.80 -5.35 10.58
CA GLN A 316 -2.84 -4.45 11.07
C GLN A 316 -3.61 -3.79 9.94
N PHE A 317 -2.91 -3.25 8.91
CA PHE A 317 -3.56 -2.70 7.71
C PHE A 317 -4.39 -3.76 6.99
N THR A 318 -3.92 -5.02 6.93
CA THR A 318 -4.71 -6.13 6.40
C THR A 318 -6.00 -6.34 7.21
N GLY A 319 -5.91 -6.29 8.54
CA GLY A 319 -7.09 -6.38 9.41
C GLY A 319 -8.09 -5.27 9.15
N MET A 320 -7.63 -4.02 9.03
CA MET A 320 -8.47 -2.87 8.68
C MET A 320 -9.08 -3.01 7.28
N ALA A 321 -8.30 -3.41 6.29
CA ALA A 321 -8.78 -3.61 4.93
C ALA A 321 -9.89 -4.68 4.86
N ILE A 322 -9.79 -5.76 5.64
CA ILE A 322 -10.84 -6.78 5.73
C ILE A 322 -12.15 -6.17 6.26
N THR A 323 -12.09 -5.30 7.28
CA THR A 323 -13.29 -4.65 7.82
C THR A 323 -13.93 -3.66 6.85
N LEU A 324 -13.12 -3.01 6.00
CA LEU A 324 -13.57 -2.11 4.95
C LEU A 324 -14.08 -2.84 3.69
N GLY A 325 -13.81 -4.14 3.58
CA GLY A 325 -14.33 -5.00 2.53
C GLY A 325 -13.34 -5.37 1.43
N LYS A 326 -13.86 -6.12 0.44
CA LYS A 326 -13.01 -6.74 -0.61
C LYS A 326 -12.21 -5.72 -1.46
N LYS A 327 -12.80 -4.55 -1.74
CA LYS A 327 -12.13 -3.49 -2.51
C LYS A 327 -10.88 -2.98 -1.78
N ALA A 328 -10.98 -2.74 -0.48
CA ALA A 328 -9.85 -2.29 0.33
C ALA A 328 -8.73 -3.35 0.43
N VAL A 329 -9.07 -4.63 0.49
CA VAL A 329 -8.09 -5.73 0.45
C VAL A 329 -7.35 -5.76 -0.89
N LEU A 330 -8.07 -5.57 -2.02
CA LEU A 330 -7.45 -5.49 -3.34
C LEU A 330 -6.58 -4.24 -3.48
N GLU A 331 -7.02 -3.10 -2.96
CA GLU A 331 -6.22 -1.87 -2.94
C GLU A 331 -4.92 -2.05 -2.15
N LEU A 332 -4.99 -2.66 -0.98
CA LEU A 332 -3.81 -3.02 -0.20
C LEU A 332 -2.88 -3.96 -0.96
N LEU A 333 -3.42 -4.98 -1.64
CA LEU A 333 -2.63 -5.89 -2.48
C LEU A 333 -1.93 -5.14 -3.62
N GLY A 334 -2.62 -4.24 -4.31
CA GLY A 334 -2.04 -3.40 -5.36
C GLY A 334 -0.93 -2.49 -4.85
N LEU A 335 -1.16 -1.82 -3.72
CA LEU A 335 -0.17 -0.95 -3.08
C LEU A 335 1.08 -1.72 -2.64
N LEU A 336 0.91 -2.87 -2.00
CA LEU A 336 2.03 -3.73 -1.58
C LEU A 336 2.78 -4.29 -2.79
N SER A 337 2.09 -4.57 -3.91
CA SER A 337 2.72 -4.99 -5.16
C SER A 337 3.63 -3.92 -5.76
N LEU A 338 3.17 -2.65 -5.78
CA LEU A 338 4.01 -1.51 -6.18
C LEU A 338 5.20 -1.34 -5.26
N ASN A 339 4.96 -1.40 -3.95
CA ASN A 339 6.02 -1.25 -2.95
C ASN A 339 7.11 -2.33 -3.13
N LEU A 340 6.70 -3.58 -3.31
CA LEU A 340 7.64 -4.69 -3.55
C LEU A 340 8.40 -4.52 -4.86
N ALA A 341 7.76 -4.02 -5.92
CA ALA A 341 8.44 -3.72 -7.17
C ALA A 341 9.52 -2.63 -7.00
N ILE A 342 9.19 -1.55 -6.27
CA ILE A 342 10.12 -0.43 -6.04
C ILE A 342 11.26 -0.86 -5.12
N VAL A 343 10.96 -1.56 -4.03
CA VAL A 343 11.98 -1.99 -3.08
C VAL A 343 12.95 -2.96 -3.76
N ASN A 344 12.46 -3.91 -4.55
CA ASN A 344 13.31 -4.90 -5.22
C ASN A 344 14.19 -4.32 -6.33
N ILE A 345 13.85 -3.16 -6.91
CA ILE A 345 14.73 -2.50 -7.90
C ILE A 345 15.83 -1.65 -7.25
N LEU A 346 15.75 -1.38 -5.94
CA LEU A 346 16.78 -0.60 -5.25
C LEU A 346 18.13 -1.33 -5.29
N PRO A 347 19.24 -0.60 -5.47
CA PRO A 347 20.60 -1.17 -5.52
C PRO A 347 21.07 -1.59 -4.12
N PHE A 348 20.31 -2.46 -3.47
CA PHE A 348 20.60 -2.95 -2.14
C PHE A 348 20.96 -4.45 -2.18
N PRO A 349 22.07 -4.87 -1.55
CA PRO A 349 22.42 -6.27 -1.45
C PRO A 349 21.26 -7.07 -0.81
N ALA A 350 21.10 -8.32 -1.23
CA ALA A 350 19.98 -9.21 -0.92
C ALA A 350 18.69 -9.00 -1.73
N LEU A 351 18.55 -7.90 -2.48
CA LEU A 351 17.45 -7.64 -3.41
C LEU A 351 17.91 -7.82 -4.86
N ASP A 352 16.96 -7.91 -5.80
CA ASP A 352 17.25 -8.02 -7.23
C ASP A 352 18.04 -6.82 -7.78
N GLY A 353 17.72 -5.62 -7.28
CA GLY A 353 18.45 -4.41 -7.63
C GLY A 353 19.93 -4.45 -7.25
N GLY A 354 20.28 -5.18 -6.19
CA GLY A 354 21.68 -5.46 -5.84
C GLY A 354 22.37 -6.33 -6.88
N ARG A 355 21.70 -7.38 -7.37
CA ARG A 355 22.21 -8.21 -8.48
C ARG A 355 22.30 -7.42 -9.79
N LEU A 356 21.29 -6.61 -10.06
CA LEU A 356 21.28 -5.72 -11.22
C LEU A 356 22.45 -4.74 -11.19
N LEU A 357 22.80 -4.21 -10.02
CA LEU A 357 23.96 -3.33 -9.85
C LEU A 357 25.27 -4.05 -10.26
N PHE A 358 25.47 -5.31 -9.87
CA PHE A 358 26.66 -6.06 -10.30
C PHE A 358 26.71 -6.29 -11.80
N ILE A 359 25.56 -6.56 -12.44
CA ILE A 359 25.48 -6.67 -13.90
C ILE A 359 25.80 -5.34 -14.58
N LEU A 360 25.33 -4.21 -14.03
CA LEU A 360 25.65 -2.86 -14.55
C LEU A 360 27.14 -2.55 -14.42
N ILE A 361 27.74 -2.88 -13.27
CA ILE A 361 29.21 -2.72 -13.06
C ILE A 361 29.98 -3.57 -14.08
N GLU A 362 29.58 -4.82 -14.32
CA GLU A 362 30.17 -5.68 -15.33
C GLU A 362 30.06 -5.06 -16.73
N GLY A 363 28.88 -4.48 -17.07
CA GLY A 363 28.65 -3.80 -18.35
C GLY A 363 29.54 -2.58 -18.60
N ILE A 364 29.80 -1.81 -17.53
CA ILE A 364 30.63 -0.61 -17.61
C ILE A 364 32.12 -0.95 -17.56
N SER A 365 32.52 -1.87 -16.66
CA SER A 365 33.93 -2.21 -16.44
C SER A 365 34.49 -3.21 -17.44
N GLY A 366 33.61 -3.90 -18.17
CA GLY A 366 34.01 -5.03 -19.05
C GLY A 366 34.53 -6.26 -18.30
N LYS A 367 34.52 -6.24 -16.97
CA LYS A 367 35.02 -7.32 -16.12
C LYS A 367 33.95 -7.76 -15.15
N ARG A 368 33.73 -9.06 -15.07
CA ARG A 368 32.78 -9.64 -14.14
C ARG A 368 33.33 -9.60 -12.71
N VAL A 369 32.46 -9.25 -11.77
CA VAL A 369 32.74 -9.39 -10.34
C VAL A 369 32.80 -10.90 -10.01
N LYS A 370 33.78 -11.32 -9.22
CA LYS A 370 33.88 -12.74 -8.80
C LYS A 370 32.62 -13.12 -8.02
N LEU A 371 31.99 -14.25 -8.38
CA LEU A 371 30.79 -14.77 -7.73
C LEU A 371 30.92 -14.91 -6.21
N THR A 372 32.12 -15.22 -5.71
CA THR A 372 32.41 -15.28 -4.27
C THR A 372 32.18 -13.93 -3.58
N TRP A 373 32.63 -12.83 -4.17
CA TRP A 373 32.41 -11.48 -3.63
C TRP A 373 30.94 -11.06 -3.70
N GLU A 374 30.29 -11.34 -4.82
CA GLU A 374 28.86 -11.10 -4.99
C GLU A 374 28.07 -11.82 -3.90
N ARG A 375 28.36 -13.10 -3.64
CA ARG A 375 27.75 -13.89 -2.58
C ARG A 375 27.95 -13.29 -1.19
N TYR A 376 29.20 -12.94 -0.83
CA TYR A 376 29.47 -12.33 0.47
C TYR A 376 28.74 -11.01 0.68
N ILE A 377 28.70 -10.15 -0.35
CA ILE A 377 28.01 -8.87 -0.28
C ILE A 377 26.49 -9.10 -0.10
N HIS A 378 25.91 -10.05 -0.82
CA HIS A 378 24.49 -10.41 -0.66
C HIS A 378 24.20 -11.00 0.73
N GLN A 379 25.09 -11.83 1.28
CA GLN A 379 24.93 -12.37 2.64
C GLN A 379 24.98 -11.26 3.70
N ILE A 380 25.92 -10.33 3.59
CA ILE A 380 25.98 -9.16 4.49
C ILE A 380 24.71 -8.33 4.37
N GLY A 381 24.25 -8.04 3.12
CA GLY A 381 23.01 -7.33 2.87
C GLY A 381 21.80 -8.05 3.49
N MET A 382 21.74 -9.37 3.42
CA MET A 382 20.68 -10.18 4.05
C MET A 382 20.67 -9.99 5.57
N VAL A 383 21.82 -10.03 6.22
CA VAL A 383 21.92 -9.81 7.67
C VAL A 383 21.46 -8.40 8.04
N ILE A 384 21.87 -7.37 7.27
CA ILE A 384 21.43 -6.00 7.49
C ILE A 384 19.91 -5.89 7.31
N LEU A 385 19.35 -6.47 6.25
CA LEU A 385 17.91 -6.45 5.98
C LEU A 385 17.11 -7.13 7.09
N LEU A 386 17.54 -8.30 7.53
CA LEU A 386 16.90 -9.03 8.64
C LEU A 386 16.95 -8.23 9.93
N THR A 387 18.10 -7.61 10.23
CA THR A 387 18.23 -6.73 11.40
C THR A 387 17.28 -5.54 11.32
N LEU A 388 17.16 -4.90 10.15
CA LEU A 388 16.23 -3.81 9.93
C LEU A 388 14.77 -4.25 10.13
N ILE A 389 14.40 -5.42 9.58
CA ILE A 389 13.05 -5.99 9.76
C ILE A 389 12.75 -6.22 11.24
N VAL A 390 13.70 -6.76 12.01
CA VAL A 390 13.54 -6.96 13.45
C VAL A 390 13.36 -5.63 14.17
N LEU A 391 14.19 -4.62 13.87
CA LEU A 391 14.08 -3.29 14.48
C LEU A 391 12.73 -2.62 14.19
N VAL A 392 12.27 -2.66 12.92
CA VAL A 392 10.96 -2.11 12.55
C VAL A 392 9.83 -2.90 13.21
N THR A 393 9.95 -4.22 13.33
CA THR A 393 8.96 -5.07 14.02
C THR A 393 8.86 -4.72 15.51
N VAL A 394 10.00 -4.49 16.16
CA VAL A 394 10.04 -4.03 17.58
C VAL A 394 9.38 -2.65 17.69
N ASN A 395 9.68 -1.73 16.77
CA ASN A 395 9.05 -0.41 16.76
C ASN A 395 7.52 -0.49 16.55
N ASP A 396 7.04 -1.35 15.64
CA ASP A 396 5.61 -1.62 15.47
C ASP A 396 4.98 -2.11 16.77
N LEU A 397 5.63 -3.04 17.47
CA LEU A 397 5.16 -3.57 18.74
C LEU A 397 5.09 -2.49 19.83
N MET A 398 6.13 -1.66 19.94
CA MET A 398 6.16 -0.54 20.87
C MET A 398 5.06 0.47 20.60
N ARG A 399 4.80 0.77 19.32
CA ARG A 399 3.69 1.65 18.90
C ARG A 399 2.33 1.10 19.31
N ILE A 400 2.10 -0.19 19.14
CA ILE A 400 0.84 -0.84 19.55
C ILE A 400 0.65 -0.77 21.05
N ILE A 401 1.72 -0.92 21.80
CA ILE A 401 1.69 -0.92 23.27
C ILE A 401 1.48 0.51 23.80
N SER A 402 2.03 1.53 23.14
CA SER A 402 1.94 2.93 23.55
C SER A 402 0.63 3.62 23.19
N GLN A 403 -0.13 3.08 22.21
CA GLN A 403 -1.49 3.52 21.84
C GLN A 403 -2.55 2.80 22.68
#